data_01137f6ffd2f5d4661bdb28e4196ee5c
#
_entry.id   01137f6ffd2f5d4661bdb28e4196ee5c
#
_cell.length_a   1.000
_cell.length_b   1.000
_cell.length_c   1.000
_cell.angle_alpha   90.00
_cell.angle_beta   90.00
_cell.angle_gamma   90.00
#
_symmetry.space_group_name_H-M   'P 1'
#
loop_
_entity.id
_entity.type
_entity.pdbx_description
1 polymer ?
#
loop_
_entity_poly.entity_id
_entity_poly.type
_entity_poly.pdbx_seq_one_letter_code
_entity_poly.pdbx_strand_id
1 'polypeptide(L)'
;MTQSRTHTCNQLRLENVGEKVKIVGWMENVREVGQNFAFVIVRDFYGTTQVVVETEDMMKIIKGINKESTISVEGTVRERASKNPKLPTGDIEVVPEKIEILGRCRYNELPFEINRSREADETMRLKYRYLDLRNPAVKQNIIPVSYTHLTLPTKLEV
;
A
#
# COMPACT_ATOMS: atom_id res chain seq x y z
N MET A 1 21.91 11.74 0.66
CA MET A 1 20.45 11.79 0.42
C MET A 1 19.82 10.68 1.23
N THR A 2 18.95 11.02 2.15
CA THR A 2 18.19 10.03 2.94
C THR A 2 17.22 9.31 1.99
N GLN A 3 17.39 8.03 1.82
CA GLN A 3 16.53 7.21 0.96
C GLN A 3 15.12 7.17 1.57
N SER A 4 14.10 7.60 0.81
CA SER A 4 12.72 7.65 1.29
C SER A 4 12.16 6.28 1.63
N ARG A 5 12.60 5.22 0.93
CA ARG A 5 12.28 3.81 1.17
C ARG A 5 13.42 2.92 0.71
N THR A 6 13.54 1.73 1.28
CA THR A 6 14.51 0.71 0.84
C THR A 6 13.91 -0.25 -0.18
N HIS A 7 12.62 -0.59 -0.02
CA HIS A 7 11.89 -1.54 -0.84
C HIS A 7 10.49 -1.01 -1.17
N THR A 8 9.94 -1.45 -2.29
CA THR A 8 8.51 -1.28 -2.60
C THR A 8 7.68 -2.32 -1.85
N CYS A 9 6.37 -2.09 -1.75
CA CYS A 9 5.45 -3.03 -1.09
C CYS A 9 5.25 -4.36 -1.86
N ASN A 10 5.90 -4.54 -3.00
CA ASN A 10 5.85 -5.78 -3.78
C ASN A 10 7.20 -6.52 -3.90
N GLN A 11 8.27 -5.97 -3.34
CA GLN A 11 9.61 -6.54 -3.50
C GLN A 11 10.00 -7.56 -2.45
N LEU A 12 9.38 -7.52 -1.26
CA LEU A 12 9.75 -8.37 -0.14
C LEU A 12 9.34 -9.83 -0.37
N ARG A 13 10.28 -10.74 -0.10
CA ARG A 13 10.11 -12.19 -0.22
C ARG A 13 10.74 -12.89 0.98
N LEU A 14 10.61 -14.21 1.07
CA LEU A 14 11.23 -15.03 2.13
C LEU A 14 12.74 -14.83 2.25
N GLU A 15 13.41 -14.51 1.16
CA GLU A 15 14.85 -14.21 1.13
C GLU A 15 15.23 -13.00 1.99
N ASN A 16 14.28 -12.06 2.16
CA ASN A 16 14.47 -10.84 2.94
C ASN A 16 14.17 -10.99 4.43
N VAL A 17 13.80 -12.19 4.90
CA VAL A 17 13.52 -12.43 6.32
C VAL A 17 14.76 -12.10 7.17
N GLY A 18 14.56 -11.29 8.20
CA GLY A 18 15.62 -10.77 9.07
C GLY A 18 16.23 -9.45 8.61
N GLU A 19 15.91 -8.96 7.41
CA GLU A 19 16.40 -7.67 6.94
C GLU A 19 15.63 -6.51 7.57
N LYS A 20 16.32 -5.41 7.85
CA LYS A 20 15.69 -4.13 8.18
C LYS A 20 15.30 -3.39 6.91
N VAL A 21 14.03 -3.06 6.82
CA VAL A 21 13.45 -2.43 5.65
C VAL A 21 12.67 -1.18 6.01
N LYS A 22 12.59 -0.27 5.05
CA LYS A 22 11.71 0.90 5.10
C LYS A 22 10.78 0.87 3.91
N ILE A 23 9.48 0.80 4.18
CA ILE A 23 8.42 0.86 3.16
C ILE A 23 7.57 2.10 3.37
N VAL A 24 7.05 2.64 2.29
CA VAL A 24 6.19 3.83 2.29
C VAL A 24 4.98 3.54 1.42
N GLY A 25 3.80 3.86 1.92
CA GLY A 25 2.57 3.65 1.17
C GLY A 25 1.33 4.18 1.89
N TRP A 26 0.17 3.87 1.33
CA TRP A 26 -1.12 4.17 1.93
C TRP A 26 -1.55 3.05 2.87
N MET A 27 -2.11 3.42 4.00
CA MET A 27 -2.73 2.49 4.93
C MET A 27 -4.09 2.03 4.35
N GLU A 28 -4.09 0.91 3.65
CA GLU A 28 -5.29 0.40 2.97
C GLU A 28 -6.33 -0.13 3.95
N ASN A 29 -5.89 -0.96 4.89
CA ASN A 29 -6.78 -1.60 5.85
C ASN A 29 -6.08 -1.88 7.16
N VAL A 30 -6.86 -1.87 8.24
CA VAL A 30 -6.42 -2.25 9.59
C VAL A 30 -7.37 -3.30 10.12
N ARG A 31 -6.83 -4.45 10.53
CA ARG A 31 -7.57 -5.51 11.19
C ARG A 31 -7.05 -5.67 12.61
N GLU A 32 -7.82 -5.18 13.56
CA GLU A 32 -7.54 -5.37 14.98
C GLU A 32 -7.90 -6.80 15.40
N VAL A 33 -6.99 -7.46 16.10
CA VAL A 33 -7.18 -8.84 16.61
C VAL A 33 -7.19 -8.88 18.12
N GLY A 34 -6.70 -7.84 18.77
CA GLY A 34 -6.66 -7.71 20.24
C GLY A 34 -6.43 -6.27 20.66
N GLN A 35 -6.25 -6.06 21.97
CA GLN A 35 -6.07 -4.71 22.50
C GLN A 35 -4.82 -3.99 21.93
N ASN A 36 -3.72 -4.73 21.75
CA ASN A 36 -2.43 -4.19 21.28
C ASN A 36 -1.89 -4.93 20.06
N PHE A 37 -2.76 -5.62 19.31
CA PHE A 37 -2.35 -6.41 18.17
C PHE A 37 -3.23 -6.13 16.96
N ALA A 38 -2.61 -5.72 15.87
CA ALA A 38 -3.30 -5.44 14.61
C ALA A 38 -2.45 -5.80 13.39
N PHE A 39 -3.14 -6.19 12.33
CA PHE A 39 -2.57 -6.31 11.00
C PHE A 39 -2.92 -5.07 10.18
N VAL A 40 -1.92 -4.43 9.62
CA VAL A 40 -2.04 -3.25 8.77
C VAL A 40 -1.59 -3.62 7.37
N ILE A 41 -2.42 -3.37 6.37
CA ILE A 41 -2.03 -3.52 4.97
C ILE A 41 -1.56 -2.17 4.46
N VAL A 42 -0.31 -2.11 4.05
CA VAL A 42 0.30 -0.96 3.40
C VAL A 42 0.36 -1.22 1.91
N ARG A 43 -0.21 -0.32 1.12
CA ARG A 43 -0.23 -0.39 -0.33
C ARG A 43 0.56 0.75 -0.92
N ASP A 44 1.34 0.45 -1.95
CA ASP A 44 1.94 1.45 -2.82
C ASP A 44 1.53 1.23 -4.29
N PHE A 45 2.23 1.88 -5.21
CA PHE A 45 2.00 1.70 -6.64
C PHE A 45 2.24 0.27 -7.13
N TYR A 46 3.12 -0.48 -6.48
CA TYR A 46 3.61 -1.80 -6.94
C TYR A 46 2.87 -2.98 -6.32
N GLY A 47 2.32 -2.82 -5.13
CA GLY A 47 1.62 -3.90 -4.44
C GLY A 47 1.31 -3.58 -2.99
N THR A 48 1.14 -4.64 -2.20
CA THR A 48 0.78 -4.57 -0.78
C THR A 48 1.75 -5.36 0.08
N THR A 49 1.95 -4.89 1.31
CA THR A 49 2.72 -5.60 2.34
C THR A 49 1.95 -5.56 3.66
N GLN A 50 1.93 -6.68 4.37
CA GLN A 50 1.36 -6.75 5.72
C GLN A 50 2.37 -6.27 6.75
N VAL A 51 1.92 -5.38 7.62
CA VAL A 51 2.65 -4.91 8.80
C VAL A 51 1.93 -5.39 10.04
N VAL A 52 2.67 -5.95 11.00
CA VAL A 52 2.11 -6.46 12.26
C VAL A 52 2.45 -5.53 13.40
N VAL A 53 1.43 -4.86 13.92
CA VAL A 53 1.58 -3.96 15.06
C VAL A 53 1.37 -4.74 16.35
N GLU A 54 2.38 -4.77 17.22
CA GLU A 54 2.40 -5.55 18.46
C GLU A 54 2.56 -4.67 19.71
N THR A 55 2.73 -3.35 19.53
CA THR A 55 2.96 -2.42 20.64
C THR A 55 1.82 -1.42 20.77
N GLU A 56 1.55 -1.02 22.04
CA GLU A 56 0.49 -0.05 22.34
C GLU A 56 0.72 1.32 21.70
N ASP A 57 1.97 1.79 21.67
CA ASP A 57 2.30 3.10 21.11
C ASP A 57 2.02 3.14 19.59
N MET A 58 2.38 2.09 18.87
CA MET A 58 2.10 1.98 17.43
C MET A 58 0.60 1.80 17.16
N MET A 59 -0.12 1.09 18.03
CA MET A 59 -1.59 0.99 17.95
C MET A 59 -2.25 2.36 18.10
N LYS A 60 -1.77 3.20 19.02
CA LYS A 60 -2.27 4.58 19.17
C LYS A 60 -2.06 5.40 17.90
N ILE A 61 -0.90 5.26 17.24
CA ILE A 61 -0.61 5.93 15.98
C ILE A 61 -1.59 5.48 14.89
N ILE A 62 -1.78 4.18 14.73
CA ILE A 62 -2.66 3.60 13.71
C ILE A 62 -4.13 3.95 13.94
N LYS A 63 -4.60 3.91 15.20
CA LYS A 63 -5.97 4.32 15.56
C LYS A 63 -6.22 5.81 15.39
N GLY A 64 -5.18 6.64 15.46
CA GLY A 64 -5.26 8.08 15.31
C GLY A 64 -5.30 8.60 13.88
N ILE A 65 -5.28 7.71 12.88
CA ILE A 65 -5.30 8.07 11.46
C ILE A 65 -6.37 7.32 10.69
N ASN A 66 -6.83 7.91 9.60
CA ASN A 66 -7.85 7.32 8.74
C ASN A 66 -7.21 6.41 7.67
N LYS A 67 -8.02 5.54 7.10
CA LYS A 67 -7.63 4.76 5.91
C LYS A 67 -7.14 5.67 4.79
N GLU A 68 -6.22 5.19 3.98
CA GLU A 68 -5.56 5.92 2.90
C GLU A 68 -4.63 7.07 3.36
N SER A 69 -4.32 7.14 4.65
CA SER A 69 -3.23 7.97 5.12
C SER A 69 -1.89 7.43 4.64
N THR A 70 -0.97 8.31 4.29
CA THR A 70 0.38 7.93 3.87
C THR A 70 1.27 7.73 5.09
N ILE A 71 1.84 6.56 5.20
CA ILE A 71 2.72 6.18 6.31
C ILE A 71 4.06 5.65 5.81
N SER A 72 5.09 5.84 6.61
CA SER A 72 6.40 5.21 6.48
C SER A 72 6.57 4.22 7.62
N VAL A 73 6.96 3.02 7.28
CA VAL A 73 7.18 1.92 8.24
C VAL A 73 8.62 1.45 8.13
N GLU A 74 9.36 1.56 9.22
CA GLU A 74 10.70 0.98 9.37
C GLU A 74 10.62 -0.22 10.30
N GLY A 75 11.12 -1.36 9.89
CA GLY A 75 11.05 -2.57 10.69
C GLY A 75 11.79 -3.74 10.08
N THR A 76 11.63 -4.89 10.69
CA THR A 76 12.29 -6.14 10.30
C THR A 76 11.29 -7.06 9.60
N VAL A 77 11.73 -7.69 8.52
CA VAL A 77 10.93 -8.67 7.79
C VAL A 77 10.89 -9.99 8.57
N ARG A 78 9.70 -10.54 8.75
CA ARG A 78 9.45 -11.81 9.40
C ARG A 78 8.61 -12.71 8.48
N GLU A 79 8.78 -14.02 8.59
CA GLU A 79 7.91 -14.99 7.93
C GLU A 79 6.53 -14.99 8.59
N ARG A 80 5.46 -15.02 7.78
CA ARG A 80 4.09 -15.09 8.28
C ARG A 80 3.74 -16.48 8.82
N ALA A 81 3.06 -16.51 9.96
CA ALA A 81 2.49 -17.73 10.50
C ALA A 81 1.35 -18.29 9.59
N SER A 82 0.55 -17.41 9.00
CA SER A 82 -0.51 -17.77 8.06
C SER A 82 -0.21 -17.16 6.69
N LYS A 83 0.32 -17.98 5.79
CA LYS A 83 0.70 -17.56 4.44
C LYS A 83 -0.51 -17.34 3.55
N ASN A 84 -0.43 -16.34 2.67
CA ASN A 84 -1.45 -16.06 1.67
C ASN A 84 -0.88 -16.25 0.25
N PRO A 85 -1.17 -17.40 -0.40
CA PRO A 85 -0.62 -17.69 -1.73
C PRO A 85 -1.16 -16.79 -2.84
N LYS A 86 -2.21 -16.01 -2.58
CA LYS A 86 -2.80 -15.09 -3.56
C LYS A 86 -2.00 -13.81 -3.74
N LEU A 87 -1.09 -13.50 -2.82
CA LEU A 87 -0.27 -12.29 -2.86
C LEU A 87 1.21 -12.64 -3.05
N PRO A 88 1.96 -11.90 -3.89
CA PRO A 88 3.40 -12.11 -4.04
C PRO A 88 4.18 -11.94 -2.73
N THR A 89 3.73 -11.06 -1.85
CA THR A 89 4.30 -10.80 -0.51
C THR A 89 3.57 -11.56 0.60
N GLY A 90 2.76 -12.56 0.24
CA GLY A 90 1.89 -13.28 1.17
C GLY A 90 2.60 -14.18 2.17
N ASP A 91 3.90 -14.42 1.99
CA ASP A 91 4.71 -15.28 2.86
C ASP A 91 5.44 -14.52 3.97
N ILE A 92 5.48 -13.19 3.86
CA ILE A 92 6.21 -12.32 4.79
C ILE A 92 5.31 -11.25 5.41
N GLU A 93 5.78 -10.73 6.52
CA GLU A 93 5.22 -9.57 7.19
C GLU A 93 6.34 -8.69 7.74
N VAL A 94 6.07 -7.42 7.95
CA VAL A 94 7.01 -6.48 8.56
C VAL A 94 6.60 -6.22 10.00
N VAL A 95 7.53 -6.44 10.92
CA VAL A 95 7.38 -6.05 12.33
C VAL A 95 7.97 -4.65 12.49
N PRO A 96 7.16 -3.63 12.73
CA PRO A 96 7.62 -2.25 12.75
C PRO A 96 8.43 -1.96 14.02
N GLU A 97 9.52 -1.24 13.85
CA GLU A 97 10.27 -0.58 14.92
C GLU A 97 9.84 0.89 15.04
N LYS A 98 9.48 1.49 13.89
CA LYS A 98 9.03 2.88 13.81
C LYS A 98 7.95 3.03 12.74
N ILE A 99 6.89 3.77 13.08
CA ILE A 99 5.86 4.21 12.15
C ILE A 99 5.81 5.73 12.17
N GLU A 100 5.89 6.34 10.98
CA GLU A 100 5.84 7.78 10.80
C GLU A 100 4.68 8.13 9.86
N ILE A 101 3.87 9.12 10.24
CA ILE A 101 2.77 9.61 9.43
C ILE A 101 3.30 10.70 8.51
N LEU A 102 3.32 10.44 7.21
CA LEU A 102 3.75 11.40 6.20
C LEU A 102 2.62 12.30 5.71
N GLY A 103 1.41 11.77 5.67
CA GLY A 103 0.22 12.52 5.27
C GLY A 103 -1.05 11.90 5.83
N ARG A 104 -1.84 12.71 6.52
CA ARG A 104 -3.12 12.27 7.10
C ARG A 104 -4.24 12.41 6.09
N CYS A 105 -5.03 11.36 5.92
CA CYS A 105 -6.31 11.46 5.24
C CYS A 105 -7.30 12.20 6.14
N ARG A 106 -7.92 13.26 5.62
CA ARG A 106 -8.81 14.14 6.41
C ARG A 106 -10.18 13.53 6.70
N TYR A 107 -10.60 12.58 5.88
CA TYR A 107 -11.95 12.03 5.92
C TYR A 107 -11.95 10.59 6.45
N ASN A 108 -12.87 10.30 7.37
CA ASN A 108 -13.06 8.94 7.88
C ASN A 108 -13.68 8.01 6.83
N GLU A 109 -14.50 8.56 5.95
CA GLU A 109 -15.17 7.83 4.89
C GLU A 109 -14.68 8.30 3.53
N LEU A 110 -14.28 7.36 2.71
CA LEU A 110 -13.93 7.60 1.32
C LEU A 110 -15.21 7.66 0.49
N PRO A 111 -15.24 8.40 -0.64
CA PRO A 111 -16.37 8.43 -1.54
C PRO A 111 -16.75 7.06 -2.11
N PHE A 112 -15.81 6.13 -2.15
CA PHE A 112 -15.97 4.71 -2.51
C PHE A 112 -14.79 3.90 -1.96
N GLU A 113 -14.98 2.59 -1.80
CA GLU A 113 -13.87 1.68 -1.51
C GLU A 113 -12.94 1.55 -2.71
N ILE A 114 -11.64 1.74 -2.51
CA ILE A 114 -10.66 1.77 -3.61
C ILE A 114 -10.63 0.45 -4.38
N ASN A 115 -10.63 -0.69 -3.71
CA ASN A 115 -10.61 -2.00 -4.37
C ASN A 115 -11.92 -2.34 -5.09
N ARG A 116 -12.99 -1.62 -4.81
CA ARG A 116 -14.32 -1.75 -5.44
C ARG A 116 -14.73 -0.50 -6.22
N SER A 117 -13.79 0.35 -6.56
CA SER A 117 -14.05 1.63 -7.24
C SER A 117 -14.84 1.47 -8.56
N ARG A 118 -14.65 0.34 -9.25
CA ARG A 118 -15.38 0.04 -10.51
C ARG A 118 -16.89 -0.14 -10.33
N GLU A 119 -17.34 -0.41 -9.11
CA GLU A 119 -18.76 -0.55 -8.75
C GLU A 119 -19.40 0.80 -8.38
N ALA A 120 -18.58 1.83 -8.17
CA ALA A 120 -19.04 3.16 -7.82
C ALA A 120 -19.62 3.90 -9.05
N ASP A 121 -20.45 4.90 -8.78
CA ASP A 121 -20.99 5.77 -9.81
C ASP A 121 -19.89 6.48 -10.62
N GLU A 122 -20.04 6.53 -11.93
CA GLU A 122 -19.04 7.09 -12.84
C GLU A 122 -18.73 8.56 -12.51
N THR A 123 -19.72 9.34 -12.13
CA THR A 123 -19.52 10.74 -11.72
C THR A 123 -18.59 10.86 -10.53
N MET A 124 -18.75 9.99 -9.54
CA MET A 124 -17.86 9.95 -8.36
C MET A 124 -16.47 9.47 -8.71
N ARG A 125 -16.33 8.48 -9.58
CA ARG A 125 -15.04 8.00 -10.06
C ARG A 125 -14.27 9.06 -10.83
N LEU A 126 -14.94 9.83 -11.69
CA LEU A 126 -14.33 10.93 -12.43
C LEU A 126 -13.93 12.09 -11.52
N LYS A 127 -14.78 12.43 -10.55
CA LYS A 127 -14.48 13.48 -9.56
C LYS A 127 -13.29 13.15 -8.69
N TYR A 128 -13.18 11.90 -8.26
CA TYR A 128 -12.09 11.40 -7.40
C TYR A 128 -11.18 10.44 -8.16
N ARG A 129 -10.79 10.83 -9.37
CA ARG A 129 -9.99 10.00 -10.28
C ARG A 129 -8.68 9.52 -9.67
N TYR A 130 -8.03 10.33 -8.85
CA TYR A 130 -6.80 9.99 -8.14
C TYR A 130 -6.98 8.82 -7.17
N LEU A 131 -8.17 8.64 -6.57
CA LEU A 131 -8.49 7.48 -5.74
C LEU A 131 -8.82 6.25 -6.60
N ASP A 132 -9.58 6.43 -7.66
CA ASP A 132 -9.94 5.35 -8.58
C ASP A 132 -8.68 4.72 -9.22
N LEU A 133 -7.67 5.51 -9.54
CA LEU A 133 -6.40 5.04 -10.08
C LEU A 133 -5.53 4.25 -9.07
N ARG A 134 -5.83 4.30 -7.80
CA ARG A 134 -5.20 3.44 -6.79
C ARG A 134 -5.71 1.99 -6.86
N ASN A 135 -6.86 1.76 -7.46
CA ASN A 135 -7.35 0.39 -7.72
C ASN A 135 -6.43 -0.30 -8.73
N PRO A 136 -5.82 -1.45 -8.39
CA PRO A 136 -4.89 -2.14 -9.28
C PRO A 136 -5.49 -2.50 -10.64
N ALA A 137 -6.77 -2.89 -10.68
CA ALA A 137 -7.46 -3.25 -11.92
C ALA A 137 -7.66 -2.04 -12.85
N VAL A 138 -7.95 -0.86 -12.30
CA VAL A 138 -8.07 0.39 -13.08
C VAL A 138 -6.70 0.84 -13.57
N LYS A 139 -5.72 0.88 -12.69
CA LYS A 139 -4.33 1.23 -13.01
C LYS A 139 -3.75 0.36 -14.12
N GLN A 140 -3.98 -0.93 -14.07
CA GLN A 140 -3.47 -1.90 -15.03
C GLN A 140 -4.00 -1.67 -16.45
N ASN A 141 -5.17 -1.05 -16.60
CA ASN A 141 -5.71 -0.68 -17.89
C ASN A 141 -5.06 0.60 -18.46
N ILE A 142 -4.66 1.53 -17.60
CA ILE A 142 -4.10 2.84 -17.99
C ILE A 142 -2.63 2.73 -18.41
N ILE A 143 -1.83 1.92 -17.73
CA ILE A 143 -0.39 1.80 -17.98
C ILE A 143 -0.07 1.37 -19.42
N PRO A 144 -0.68 0.30 -19.98
CA PRO A 144 -0.41 -0.11 -21.37
C PRO A 144 -0.79 0.97 -22.39
N VAL A 145 -1.91 1.67 -22.18
CA VAL A 145 -2.34 2.77 -23.05
C VAL A 145 -1.31 3.89 -23.06
N SER A 146 -0.81 4.30 -21.91
CA SER A 146 0.23 5.32 -21.80
C SER A 146 1.50 4.91 -22.53
N TYR A 147 1.98 3.69 -22.37
CA TYR A 147 3.13 3.17 -23.10
C TYR A 147 2.92 3.18 -24.61
N THR A 148 1.75 2.79 -25.09
CA THR A 148 1.41 2.80 -26.51
C THR A 148 1.51 4.21 -27.09
N HIS A 149 0.97 5.20 -26.41
CA HIS A 149 1.04 6.60 -26.85
C HIS A 149 2.47 7.18 -26.84
N LEU A 150 3.30 6.78 -25.87
CA LEU A 150 4.69 7.24 -25.79
C LEU A 150 5.60 6.61 -26.85
N THR A 151 5.32 5.39 -27.30
CA THR A 151 6.21 4.65 -28.20
C THR A 151 5.83 4.77 -29.67
N LEU A 152 4.57 5.01 -30.02
CA LEU A 152 4.12 5.16 -31.41
C LEU A 152 4.77 6.34 -32.17
N PRO A 153 4.95 7.54 -31.59
CA PRO A 153 5.55 8.67 -32.28
C PRO A 153 7.01 8.48 -32.68
N THR A 154 7.75 7.58 -32.06
CA THR A 154 9.17 7.35 -32.34
C THR A 154 9.42 6.54 -33.63
N LYS A 155 8.37 6.04 -34.28
CA LYS A 155 8.45 5.30 -35.56
C LYS A 155 8.06 6.11 -36.79
N LEU A 156 7.95 7.41 -36.69
CA LEU A 156 7.89 8.29 -37.82
C LEU A 156 9.31 8.50 -38.41
N GLU A 157 9.89 7.44 -38.91
CA GLU A 157 10.96 7.57 -39.90
C GLU A 157 10.32 7.90 -41.22
N VAL A 158 10.67 9.04 -41.72
CA VAL A 158 10.42 9.47 -43.10
C VAL A 158 11.27 8.63 -44.03
#